data_24f4b374d640327663fac30bf1617123
#
_entry.id   24f4b374d640327663fac30bf1617123
#
_cell.length_a   1.000
_cell.length_b   1.000
_cell.length_c   1.000
_cell.angle_alpha   90.00
_cell.angle_beta   90.00
_cell.angle_gamma   90.00
#
_symmetry.space_group_name_H-M   'P 1'
#
loop_
_entity.id
_entity.type
_entity.pdbx_description
1 polymer ?
#
loop_
_entity_poly.entity_id
_entity_poly.type
_entity_poly.pdbx_seq_one_letter_code
_entity_poly.pdbx_strand_id
1 'polypeptide(L)'
;MEIKNLENHEDKWLDGNWSKEELIAFEDDIITHWENGEIRGPIHLSNGNEEQLIKIFQKIAVGDWVFSTWRSHYHALLHGVDPKFLKQKILEGKSITIIDKSSNFYSSAIVTGILPIALGVAKGIKEKGGDENVWCFIGDMTAETGVFHECYKYAINFNLPINFIIEDNNL
;
A
#
# COMPACT_ATOMS: atom_id res chain seq x y z
N MET A 1 11.74 19.44 22.34
CA MET A 1 10.50 19.23 21.58
C MET A 1 9.96 17.90 22.08
N GLU A 2 8.93 17.90 22.92
CA GLU A 2 8.42 16.68 23.55
C GLU A 2 7.74 15.82 22.48
N ILE A 3 8.23 14.60 22.34
CA ILE A 3 7.55 13.55 21.56
C ILE A 3 6.26 13.23 22.33
N LYS A 4 5.14 13.74 21.87
CA LYS A 4 3.84 13.37 22.39
C LYS A 4 3.66 11.87 22.23
N ASN A 5 3.43 11.20 23.37
CA ASN A 5 3.20 9.77 23.49
C ASN A 5 2.26 9.24 22.41
N LEU A 6 2.77 8.36 21.57
CA LEU A 6 2.00 7.54 20.62
C LEU A 6 1.10 6.51 21.35
N GLU A 7 1.20 6.41 22.69
CA GLU A 7 0.56 5.37 23.51
C GLU A 7 -0.97 5.50 23.68
N ASN A 8 -1.61 6.62 23.27
CA ASN A 8 -3.04 6.85 23.47
C ASN A 8 -3.90 6.85 22.18
N HIS A 9 -3.40 6.31 21.07
CA HIS A 9 -4.12 6.30 19.79
C HIS A 9 -4.51 4.90 19.29
N GLU A 10 -4.39 3.87 20.12
CA GLU A 10 -4.46 2.45 19.71
C GLU A 10 -5.77 2.06 19.02
N ASP A 11 -6.90 2.68 19.35
CA ASP A 11 -8.21 2.33 18.77
C ASP A 11 -8.57 3.17 17.52
N LYS A 12 -7.92 4.31 17.32
CA LYS A 12 -8.25 5.26 16.22
C LYS A 12 -7.66 4.84 14.88
N TRP A 13 -6.62 4.03 14.89
CA TRP A 13 -5.81 3.70 13.71
C TRP A 13 -6.34 2.50 12.92
N LEU A 14 -7.21 1.71 13.52
CA LEU A 14 -7.86 0.57 12.88
C LEU A 14 -8.94 1.00 11.86
N ASP A 15 -9.38 2.27 11.92
CA ASP A 15 -10.41 2.80 11.04
C ASP A 15 -9.87 3.45 9.75
N GLY A 16 -8.55 3.37 9.49
CA GLY A 16 -7.91 3.99 8.32
C GLY A 16 -7.93 5.53 8.29
N ASN A 17 -8.32 6.17 9.40
CA ASN A 17 -8.44 7.63 9.53
C ASN A 17 -7.11 8.28 9.91
N TRP A 18 -6.15 8.25 8.99
CA TRP A 18 -4.86 8.89 9.16
C TRP A 18 -4.90 10.34 8.65
N SER A 19 -4.33 11.27 9.41
CA SER A 19 -4.00 12.60 8.92
C SER A 19 -2.67 12.58 8.18
N LYS A 20 -2.41 13.61 7.38
CA LYS A 20 -1.12 13.82 6.72
C LYS A 20 0.04 13.83 7.70
N GLU A 21 -0.14 14.54 8.81
CA GLU A 21 0.87 14.69 9.86
C GLU A 21 1.19 13.36 10.55
N GLU A 22 0.18 12.51 10.75
CA GLU A 22 0.36 11.18 11.35
C GLU A 22 1.12 10.24 10.40
N LEU A 23 0.84 10.27 9.09
CA LEU A 23 1.58 9.51 8.09
C LEU A 23 3.05 9.91 8.05
N ILE A 24 3.32 11.22 8.01
CA ILE A 24 4.69 11.76 8.03
C ILE A 24 5.40 11.36 9.33
N ALA A 25 4.75 11.51 10.48
CA ALA A 25 5.34 11.16 11.77
C ALA A 25 5.69 9.67 11.87
N PHE A 26 4.91 8.78 11.25
CA PHE A 26 5.25 7.36 11.18
C PHE A 26 6.54 7.11 10.40
N GLU A 27 6.72 7.73 9.22
CA GLU A 27 7.95 7.55 8.43
C GLU A 27 9.14 8.27 9.07
N ASP A 28 8.96 9.40 9.74
CA ASP A 28 10.03 10.08 10.51
C ASP A 28 10.57 9.18 11.65
N ASP A 29 9.69 8.45 12.32
CA ASP A 29 10.08 7.43 13.30
C ASP A 29 10.86 6.29 12.64
N ILE A 30 10.47 5.83 11.46
CA ILE A 30 11.22 4.82 10.69
C ILE A 30 12.60 5.35 10.27
N ILE A 31 12.70 6.60 9.84
CA ILE A 31 13.99 7.25 9.51
C ILE A 31 14.92 7.20 10.73
N THR A 32 14.42 7.53 11.92
CA THR A 32 15.21 7.50 13.15
C THR A 32 15.80 6.11 13.42
N HIS A 33 15.01 5.05 13.23
CA HIS A 33 15.49 3.67 13.38
C HIS A 33 16.54 3.30 12.32
N TRP A 34 16.36 3.79 11.09
CA TRP A 34 17.31 3.55 10.00
C TRP A 34 18.65 4.26 10.26
N GLU A 35 18.62 5.53 10.68
CA GLU A 35 19.82 6.30 11.02
C GLU A 35 20.60 5.68 12.19
N ASN A 36 19.91 5.07 13.15
CA ASN A 36 20.50 4.33 14.25
C ASN A 36 21.09 2.96 13.82
N GLY A 37 20.93 2.56 12.56
CA GLY A 37 21.43 1.28 12.03
C GLY A 37 20.61 0.06 12.50
N GLU A 38 19.39 0.26 12.96
CA GLU A 38 18.51 -0.81 13.46
C GLU A 38 17.82 -1.56 12.32
N ILE A 39 17.69 -0.92 11.14
CA ILE A 39 17.06 -1.54 9.96
C ILE A 39 18.14 -2.02 8.99
N ARG A 40 18.19 -3.33 8.75
CA ARG A 40 19.13 -3.97 7.83
C ARG A 40 18.42 -4.38 6.53
N GLY A 41 18.03 -3.41 5.73
CA GLY A 41 17.36 -3.67 4.46
C GLY A 41 17.01 -2.39 3.73
N PRO A 42 16.57 -2.48 2.46
CA PRO A 42 16.15 -1.31 1.74
C PRO A 42 14.81 -0.81 2.32
N ILE A 43 14.72 0.51 2.46
CA ILE A 43 13.47 1.21 2.76
C ILE A 43 13.23 2.25 1.68
N HIS A 44 11.97 2.44 1.31
CA HIS A 44 11.53 3.45 0.37
C HIS A 44 10.37 4.22 0.99
N LEU A 45 10.64 5.46 1.35
CA LEU A 45 9.68 6.34 1.99
C LEU A 45 8.82 7.05 0.94
N SER A 46 7.60 7.36 1.33
CA SER A 46 6.72 8.23 0.57
C SER A 46 7.05 9.69 0.87
N ASN A 47 6.66 10.61 0.00
CA ASN A 47 6.83 12.03 0.24
C ASN A 47 5.93 12.85 -0.68
N GLY A 48 5.08 13.69 -0.08
CA GLY A 48 4.33 14.73 -0.80
C GLY A 48 3.04 14.27 -1.47
N ASN A 49 2.65 13.00 -1.35
CA ASN A 49 1.41 12.45 -1.92
C ASN A 49 0.35 12.08 -0.85
N GLU A 50 0.55 12.47 0.42
CA GLU A 50 -0.28 12.09 1.55
C GLU A 50 -1.76 12.44 1.34
N GLU A 51 -2.02 13.70 0.96
CA GLU A 51 -3.40 14.18 0.76
C GLU A 51 -4.11 13.49 -0.40
N GLN A 52 -3.37 13.16 -1.46
CA GLN A 52 -3.90 12.43 -2.61
C GLN A 52 -4.25 10.98 -2.20
N LEU A 53 -3.35 10.32 -1.49
CA LEU A 53 -3.58 8.96 -1.00
C LEU A 53 -4.76 8.91 -0.04
N ILE A 54 -4.84 9.80 0.95
CA ILE A 54 -5.98 9.89 1.87
C ILE A 54 -7.31 9.97 1.10
N LYS A 55 -7.39 10.84 0.07
CA LYS A 55 -8.60 10.97 -0.77
C LYS A 55 -8.92 9.72 -1.58
N ILE A 56 -7.91 9.00 -2.04
CA ILE A 56 -8.11 7.73 -2.78
C ILE A 56 -8.61 6.66 -1.82
N PHE A 57 -7.97 6.52 -0.66
CA PHE A 57 -8.32 5.49 0.32
C PHE A 57 -9.71 5.67 0.93
N GLN A 58 -10.27 6.90 0.95
CA GLN A 58 -11.67 7.14 1.30
C GLN A 58 -12.68 6.45 0.35
N LYS A 59 -12.23 6.00 -0.83
CA LYS A 59 -13.06 5.26 -1.81
C LYS A 59 -12.92 3.75 -1.72
N ILE A 60 -11.93 3.28 -0.97
CA ILE A 60 -11.63 1.87 -0.79
C ILE A 60 -12.50 1.34 0.35
N ALA A 61 -13.31 0.34 0.06
CA ALA A 61 -14.20 -0.23 1.05
C ALA A 61 -13.48 -1.25 1.94
N VAL A 62 -14.01 -1.46 3.14
CA VAL A 62 -13.57 -2.56 4.01
C VAL A 62 -13.83 -3.88 3.29
N GLY A 63 -12.79 -4.71 3.17
CA GLY A 63 -12.86 -5.99 2.45
C GLY A 63 -12.29 -5.93 1.02
N ASP A 64 -12.12 -4.74 0.43
CA ASP A 64 -11.40 -4.59 -0.82
C ASP A 64 -9.95 -5.07 -0.70
N TRP A 65 -9.34 -5.39 -1.82
CA TRP A 65 -7.93 -5.81 -1.89
C TRP A 65 -7.04 -4.65 -2.34
N VAL A 66 -5.94 -4.43 -1.62
CA VAL A 66 -4.92 -3.45 -2.01
C VAL A 66 -3.62 -4.14 -2.36
N PHE A 67 -3.15 -3.89 -3.57
CA PHE A 67 -1.85 -4.31 -4.07
C PHE A 67 -0.96 -3.09 -4.27
N SER A 68 0.28 -3.13 -3.78
CA SER A 68 1.19 -1.99 -3.78
C SER A 68 2.62 -2.40 -4.19
N THR A 69 3.44 -1.40 -4.42
CA THR A 69 4.86 -1.52 -4.73
C THR A 69 5.71 -1.59 -3.45
N TRP A 70 7.02 -1.45 -3.59
CA TRP A 70 7.96 -1.37 -2.45
C TRP A 70 7.83 -0.08 -1.62
N ARG A 71 7.19 0.98 -2.13
CA ARG A 71 6.88 2.24 -1.44
C ARG A 71 5.44 2.17 -0.92
N SER A 72 5.23 1.37 0.12
CA SER A 72 3.89 0.93 0.49
C SER A 72 3.45 1.26 1.92
N HIS A 73 4.26 2.00 2.69
CA HIS A 73 3.94 2.25 4.10
C HIS A 73 2.62 3.00 4.26
N TYR A 74 2.44 4.11 3.53
CA TYR A 74 1.19 4.88 3.59
C TYR A 74 0.00 4.07 3.09
N HIS A 75 0.18 3.28 2.02
CA HIS A 75 -0.89 2.40 1.53
C HIS A 75 -1.30 1.38 2.58
N ALA A 76 -0.34 0.77 3.27
CA ALA A 76 -0.61 -0.20 4.32
C ALA A 76 -1.39 0.43 5.48
N LEU A 77 -0.92 1.59 5.98
CA LEU A 77 -1.56 2.32 7.07
C LEU A 77 -2.99 2.74 6.72
N LEU A 78 -3.16 3.36 5.55
CA LEU A 78 -4.46 3.85 5.08
C LEU A 78 -5.44 2.71 4.79
N HIS A 79 -4.94 1.50 4.52
CA HIS A 79 -5.78 0.31 4.32
C HIS A 79 -6.06 -0.47 5.61
N GLY A 80 -5.60 0.03 6.76
CA GLY A 80 -5.89 -0.55 8.06
C GLY A 80 -4.94 -1.67 8.50
N VAL A 81 -3.75 -1.78 7.91
CA VAL A 81 -2.69 -2.63 8.47
C VAL A 81 -2.26 -2.06 9.82
N ASP A 82 -2.19 -2.92 10.84
CA ASP A 82 -1.76 -2.52 12.18
C ASP A 82 -0.37 -1.84 12.14
N PRO A 83 -0.25 -0.59 12.59
CA PRO A 83 1.01 0.15 12.59
C PRO A 83 2.14 -0.54 13.35
N LYS A 84 1.82 -1.23 14.44
CA LYS A 84 2.82 -2.01 15.21
C LYS A 84 3.33 -3.18 14.40
N PHE A 85 2.44 -3.90 13.73
CA PHE A 85 2.81 -4.98 12.81
C PHE A 85 3.65 -4.45 11.65
N LEU A 86 3.23 -3.35 11.01
CA LEU A 86 3.96 -2.72 9.92
C LEU A 86 5.37 -2.31 10.36
N LYS A 87 5.49 -1.57 11.48
CA LYS A 87 6.79 -1.16 12.04
C LYS A 87 7.68 -2.35 12.34
N GLN A 88 7.14 -3.41 12.96
CA GLN A 88 7.89 -4.63 13.21
C GLN A 88 8.44 -5.23 11.92
N LYS A 89 7.63 -5.31 10.84
CA LYS A 89 8.09 -5.83 9.54
C LYS A 89 9.19 -4.99 8.92
N ILE A 90 9.11 -3.67 9.05
CA ILE A 90 10.15 -2.76 8.59
C ILE A 90 11.46 -2.99 9.36
N LEU A 91 11.41 -3.08 10.69
CA LEU A 91 12.57 -3.38 11.54
C LEU A 91 13.18 -4.75 11.24
N GLU A 92 12.36 -5.73 10.84
CA GLU A 92 12.84 -7.04 10.35
C GLU A 92 13.51 -6.97 8.96
N GLY A 93 13.62 -5.79 8.34
CA GLY A 93 14.18 -5.61 6.99
C GLY A 93 13.25 -6.01 5.86
N LYS A 94 11.95 -6.11 6.12
CA LYS A 94 10.92 -6.53 5.14
C LYS A 94 10.06 -5.38 4.63
N SER A 95 10.56 -4.14 4.74
CA SER A 95 9.87 -2.91 4.34
C SER A 95 9.26 -2.96 2.93
N ILE A 96 9.96 -3.58 1.99
CA ILE A 96 9.58 -3.60 0.57
C ILE A 96 8.64 -4.76 0.17
N THR A 97 8.25 -5.61 1.14
CA THR A 97 7.40 -6.79 0.91
C THR A 97 6.48 -7.01 2.11
N ILE A 98 5.48 -6.16 2.24
CA ILE A 98 4.48 -6.25 3.30
C ILE A 98 3.31 -7.10 2.81
N ILE A 99 2.94 -8.10 3.59
CA ILE A 99 1.77 -8.93 3.36
C ILE A 99 0.99 -8.99 4.65
N ASP A 100 -0.24 -8.49 4.63
CA ASP A 100 -1.20 -8.65 5.70
C ASP A 100 -2.49 -9.25 5.15
N LYS A 101 -2.76 -10.49 5.56
CA LYS A 101 -3.96 -11.23 5.12
C LYS A 101 -5.23 -10.73 5.78
N SER A 102 -5.11 -10.15 6.97
CA SER A 102 -6.28 -9.68 7.73
C SER A 102 -6.90 -8.45 7.11
N SER A 103 -6.09 -7.59 6.48
CA SER A 103 -6.52 -6.40 5.77
C SER A 103 -6.57 -6.57 4.24
N ASN A 104 -6.33 -7.77 3.68
CA ASN A 104 -6.21 -7.98 2.24
C ASN A 104 -5.14 -7.10 1.57
N PHE A 105 -4.02 -6.85 2.27
CA PHE A 105 -2.93 -6.01 1.80
C PHE A 105 -1.74 -6.83 1.31
N TYR A 106 -1.22 -6.49 0.13
CA TYR A 106 -0.06 -7.15 -0.46
C TYR A 106 0.86 -6.15 -1.16
N SER A 107 2.16 -6.11 -0.82
CA SER A 107 3.15 -5.34 -1.56
C SER A 107 4.27 -6.22 -2.10
N SER A 108 4.90 -5.76 -3.19
CA SER A 108 5.99 -6.48 -3.85
C SER A 108 7.10 -5.53 -4.30
N ALA A 109 8.34 -5.98 -4.14
CA ALA A 109 9.52 -5.28 -4.65
C ALA A 109 9.78 -5.52 -6.15
N ILE A 110 9.01 -6.41 -6.79
CA ILE A 110 9.21 -6.75 -8.19
C ILE A 110 8.38 -5.82 -9.07
N VAL A 111 9.05 -5.03 -9.91
CA VAL A 111 8.39 -4.19 -10.93
C VAL A 111 7.47 -5.08 -11.76
N THR A 112 6.23 -4.66 -11.94
CA THR A 112 5.15 -5.41 -12.62
C THR A 112 4.65 -6.67 -11.91
N GLY A 113 5.37 -7.21 -10.93
CA GLY A 113 5.06 -8.50 -10.32
C GLY A 113 3.69 -8.58 -9.66
N ILE A 114 3.20 -7.46 -9.10
CA ILE A 114 1.87 -7.42 -8.48
C ILE A 114 0.71 -7.41 -9.49
N LEU A 115 0.95 -6.95 -10.72
CA LEU A 115 -0.11 -6.76 -11.73
C LEU A 115 -0.88 -8.05 -12.05
N PRO A 116 -0.22 -9.15 -12.46
CA PRO A 116 -0.92 -10.40 -12.75
C PRO A 116 -1.53 -11.04 -11.49
N ILE A 117 -0.95 -10.79 -10.30
CA ILE A 117 -1.49 -11.29 -9.04
C ILE A 117 -2.80 -10.56 -8.72
N ALA A 118 -2.80 -9.23 -8.76
CA ALA A 118 -3.99 -8.40 -8.55
C ALA A 118 -5.10 -8.74 -9.56
N LEU A 119 -4.72 -8.93 -10.84
CA LEU A 119 -5.63 -9.34 -11.90
C LEU A 119 -6.27 -10.71 -11.61
N GLY A 120 -5.46 -11.66 -11.13
CA GLY A 120 -5.93 -13.00 -10.75
C GLY A 120 -6.92 -12.96 -9.59
N VAL A 121 -6.68 -12.11 -8.59
CA VAL A 121 -7.61 -11.90 -7.46
C VAL A 121 -8.91 -11.29 -7.96
N ALA A 122 -8.87 -10.23 -8.78
CA ALA A 122 -10.06 -9.61 -9.37
C ALA A 122 -10.89 -10.60 -10.20
N LYS A 123 -10.21 -11.48 -10.95
CA LYS A 123 -10.88 -12.55 -11.68
C LYS A 123 -11.56 -13.54 -10.74
N GLY A 124 -10.87 -13.95 -9.67
CA GLY A 124 -11.42 -14.86 -8.67
C GLY A 124 -12.64 -14.28 -7.94
N ILE A 125 -12.63 -12.99 -7.58
CA ILE A 125 -13.76 -12.28 -6.99
C ILE A 125 -14.96 -12.35 -7.94
N LYS A 126 -14.77 -11.96 -9.20
CA LYS A 126 -15.83 -11.99 -10.20
C LYS A 126 -16.42 -13.38 -10.41
N GLU A 127 -15.60 -14.41 -10.52
CA GLU A 127 -16.05 -15.79 -10.73
C GLU A 127 -16.84 -16.35 -9.54
N LYS A 128 -16.54 -15.88 -8.33
CA LYS A 128 -17.26 -16.24 -7.11
C LYS A 128 -18.54 -15.40 -6.88
N GLY A 129 -18.76 -14.35 -7.67
CA GLY A 129 -19.84 -13.41 -7.47
C GLY A 129 -19.66 -12.53 -6.24
N GLY A 130 -18.41 -12.23 -5.84
CA GLY A 130 -18.08 -11.30 -4.78
C GLY A 130 -18.27 -9.85 -5.20
N ASP A 131 -18.42 -8.96 -4.21
CA ASP A 131 -18.65 -7.52 -4.39
C ASP A 131 -17.39 -6.68 -4.15
N GLU A 132 -16.28 -7.31 -3.72
CA GLU A 132 -15.03 -6.63 -3.41
C GLU A 132 -14.37 -6.10 -4.68
N ASN A 133 -13.65 -4.99 -4.54
CA ASN A 133 -12.80 -4.43 -5.58
C ASN A 133 -11.32 -4.72 -5.30
N VAL A 134 -10.53 -4.66 -6.34
CA VAL A 134 -9.08 -4.70 -6.27
C VAL A 134 -8.52 -3.32 -6.63
N TRP A 135 -7.62 -2.80 -5.79
CA TRP A 135 -6.91 -1.54 -5.99
C TRP A 135 -5.43 -1.84 -6.15
N CYS A 136 -4.88 -1.56 -7.32
CA CYS A 136 -3.50 -1.89 -7.66
C CYS A 136 -2.72 -0.59 -7.90
N PHE A 137 -1.86 -0.23 -6.93
CA PHE A 137 -0.99 0.95 -6.99
C PHE A 137 0.30 0.59 -7.70
N ILE A 138 0.69 1.36 -8.68
CA ILE A 138 1.90 1.17 -9.48
C ILE A 138 2.58 2.51 -9.77
N GLY A 139 3.90 2.49 -9.96
CA GLY A 139 4.60 3.68 -10.45
C GLY A 139 4.37 3.91 -11.94
N ASP A 140 4.61 5.15 -12.39
CA ASP A 140 4.53 5.61 -13.77
C ASP A 140 5.33 4.73 -14.74
N MET A 141 6.59 4.43 -14.44
CA MET A 141 7.43 3.56 -15.27
C MET A 141 6.89 2.13 -15.38
N THR A 142 6.16 1.64 -14.36
CA THR A 142 5.48 0.34 -14.44
C THR A 142 4.33 0.38 -15.44
N ALA A 143 3.61 1.51 -15.51
CA ALA A 143 2.51 1.70 -16.44
C ALA A 143 2.96 1.70 -17.92
N GLU A 144 4.22 2.02 -18.21
CA GLU A 144 4.80 1.97 -19.56
C GLU A 144 5.20 0.56 -20.03
N THR A 145 5.07 -0.44 -19.15
CA THR A 145 5.50 -1.81 -19.48
C THR A 145 4.46 -2.61 -20.26
N GLY A 146 4.93 -3.56 -21.08
CA GLY A 146 4.05 -4.49 -21.79
C GLY A 146 3.15 -5.30 -20.86
N VAL A 147 3.66 -5.70 -19.68
CA VAL A 147 2.89 -6.45 -18.68
C VAL A 147 1.69 -5.64 -18.16
N PHE A 148 1.86 -4.33 -17.94
CA PHE A 148 0.73 -3.47 -17.56
C PHE A 148 -0.32 -3.45 -18.67
N HIS A 149 0.08 -3.22 -19.91
CA HIS A 149 -0.85 -3.18 -21.05
C HIS A 149 -1.61 -4.50 -21.24
N GLU A 150 -0.95 -5.63 -21.05
CA GLU A 150 -1.59 -6.95 -21.11
C GLU A 150 -2.62 -7.10 -19.98
N CYS A 151 -2.26 -6.80 -18.73
CA CYS A 151 -3.15 -6.87 -17.59
C CYS A 151 -4.33 -5.91 -17.73
N TYR A 152 -4.09 -4.69 -18.18
CA TYR A 152 -5.12 -3.68 -18.39
C TYR A 152 -6.14 -4.11 -19.46
N LYS A 153 -5.67 -4.59 -20.62
CA LYS A 153 -6.54 -5.10 -21.68
C LYS A 153 -7.35 -6.32 -21.21
N TYR A 154 -6.73 -7.22 -20.47
CA TYR A 154 -7.41 -8.38 -19.91
C TYR A 154 -8.51 -7.94 -18.91
N ALA A 155 -8.20 -7.00 -18.03
CA ALA A 155 -9.15 -6.47 -17.07
C ALA A 155 -10.40 -5.87 -17.75
N ILE A 156 -10.20 -5.06 -18.80
CA ILE A 156 -11.31 -4.47 -19.59
C ILE A 156 -12.11 -5.56 -20.30
N ASN A 157 -11.43 -6.44 -21.03
CA ASN A 157 -12.11 -7.47 -21.84
C ASN A 157 -12.98 -8.40 -21.00
N PHE A 158 -12.56 -8.67 -19.79
CA PHE A 158 -13.32 -9.50 -18.85
C PHE A 158 -14.12 -8.71 -17.83
N ASN A 159 -14.17 -7.36 -17.93
CA ASN A 159 -14.87 -6.48 -17.01
C ASN A 159 -14.61 -6.86 -15.53
N LEU A 160 -13.32 -6.90 -15.15
CA LEU A 160 -12.88 -7.28 -13.81
C LEU A 160 -13.00 -6.11 -12.82
N PRO A 161 -13.31 -6.37 -11.55
CA PRO A 161 -13.41 -5.34 -10.51
C PRO A 161 -12.01 -4.91 -10.04
N ILE A 162 -11.23 -4.26 -10.92
CA ILE A 162 -9.88 -3.80 -10.61
C ILE A 162 -9.68 -2.34 -11.03
N ASN A 163 -9.07 -1.57 -10.14
CA ASN A 163 -8.70 -0.18 -10.32
C ASN A 163 -7.17 -0.08 -10.32
N PHE A 164 -6.57 0.46 -11.36
CA PHE A 164 -5.14 0.75 -11.42
C PHE A 164 -4.91 2.21 -11.05
N ILE A 165 -4.12 2.44 -10.01
CA ILE A 165 -3.71 3.78 -9.56
C ILE A 165 -2.25 3.97 -9.94
N ILE A 166 -1.99 4.96 -10.79
CA ILE A 166 -0.64 5.28 -11.25
C ILE A 166 -0.11 6.43 -10.40
N GLU A 167 0.98 6.20 -9.69
CA GLU A 167 1.70 7.20 -8.91
C GLU A 167 2.85 7.75 -9.76
N ASP A 168 2.68 8.98 -10.23
CA ASP A 168 3.69 9.71 -11.00
C ASP A 168 4.45 10.64 -10.05
N ASN A 169 5.76 10.42 -9.93
CA ASN A 169 6.66 11.22 -9.10
C ASN A 169 7.46 12.26 -9.90
N ASN A 170 7.13 12.47 -11.18
CA ASN A 170 7.78 13.42 -12.10
C ASN A 170 9.31 13.24 -12.24
N LEU A 171 9.84 12.00 -12.19
CA LEU A 171 11.26 11.70 -12.35
C LEU A 171 11.58 11.14 -13.74
#